data_7af9953cbddfc20684661f8c6ddde268
#
_entry.id   7af9953cbddfc20684661f8c6ddde268
#
_cell.length_a   1.000
_cell.length_b   1.000
_cell.length_c   1.000
_cell.angle_alpha   90.00
_cell.angle_beta   90.00
_cell.angle_gamma   90.00
#
_symmetry.space_group_name_H-M   'P 1'
#
loop_
_entity.id
_entity.type
_entity.pdbx_description
1 polymer ?
#
loop_
_entity_poly.entity_id
_entity_poly.type
_entity_poly.pdbx_seq_one_letter_code
_entity_poly.pdbx_strand_id
1 'polypeptide(L)'
;FLGLRTLTVINNAVKNVKKNYGISLDMQKIDYNDQKVLDSLGTGRTDGVFQLESGGMKGFMKELKPHSLEDVIAGISLYRPGPMDFIPQYIRGKNRPDTIHYDCPQLEPILKATHGCIVYQEQVMQIVQSLAGFTLGRSDLLRRAMSKKKLNVMEKERQAFVYGNEAEGVPGCIKNGIDEKIANKIYDEMIDFAQYAFNKSHAAAYAYVTYQTAFLKYYYPVEYMAALMTSVSTSLPRF
;
A
#
# COMPACT_ATOMS: atom_id res chain seq x y z
N PHE A 1 19.47 -8.87 -8.90
CA PHE A 1 18.40 -8.19 -9.63
C PHE A 1 17.38 -9.22 -10.11
N LEU A 2 16.10 -8.99 -9.85
CA LEU A 2 15.02 -9.85 -10.30
C LEU A 2 14.32 -9.14 -11.47
N GLY A 3 14.29 -9.80 -12.65
CA GLY A 3 13.58 -9.29 -13.80
C GLY A 3 12.05 -9.42 -13.63
N LEU A 4 11.30 -8.41 -14.07
CA LEU A 4 9.83 -8.44 -14.07
C LEU A 4 9.33 -8.59 -15.51
N ARG A 5 8.89 -9.80 -15.88
CA ARG A 5 8.38 -10.11 -17.22
C ARG A 5 7.26 -9.17 -17.67
N THR A 6 6.43 -8.71 -16.74
CA THR A 6 5.33 -7.79 -17.01
C THR A 6 5.79 -6.51 -17.71
N LEU A 7 7.00 -5.99 -17.39
CA LEU A 7 7.53 -4.80 -18.06
C LEU A 7 7.78 -5.05 -19.56
N THR A 8 8.22 -6.26 -19.92
CA THR A 8 8.37 -6.67 -21.33
C THR A 8 7.01 -6.75 -22.01
N VAL A 9 5.99 -7.30 -21.31
CA VAL A 9 4.61 -7.37 -21.84
C VAL A 9 4.08 -5.96 -22.12
N ILE A 10 4.21 -5.03 -21.17
CA ILE A 10 3.81 -3.62 -21.35
C ILE A 10 4.51 -3.01 -22.56
N ASN A 11 5.83 -3.15 -22.65
CA ASN A 11 6.61 -2.60 -23.77
C ASN A 11 6.16 -3.17 -25.13
N ASN A 12 5.89 -4.47 -25.20
CA ASN A 12 5.41 -5.11 -26.43
C ASN A 12 3.99 -4.67 -26.78
N ALA A 13 3.10 -4.52 -25.79
CA ALA A 13 1.77 -4.00 -26.02
C ALA A 13 1.81 -2.56 -26.57
N VAL A 14 2.65 -1.70 -26.00
CA VAL A 14 2.86 -0.32 -26.51
C VAL A 14 3.38 -0.32 -27.96
N LYS A 15 4.30 -1.24 -28.31
CA LYS A 15 4.77 -1.41 -29.70
C LYS A 15 3.63 -1.86 -30.62
N ASN A 16 2.78 -2.80 -30.17
CA ASN A 16 1.62 -3.24 -30.94
C ASN A 16 0.63 -2.09 -31.19
N VAL A 17 0.35 -1.28 -30.16
CA VAL A 17 -0.51 -0.09 -30.29
C VAL A 17 0.06 0.87 -31.32
N LYS A 18 1.36 1.15 -31.25
CA LYS A 18 2.03 2.02 -32.24
C LYS A 18 1.92 1.45 -33.65
N LYS A 19 2.11 0.15 -33.82
CA LYS A 19 2.02 -0.52 -35.13
C LYS A 19 0.62 -0.49 -35.71
N ASN A 20 -0.41 -0.74 -34.87
CA ASN A 20 -1.79 -0.91 -35.35
C ASN A 20 -2.54 0.43 -35.50
N TYR A 21 -2.25 1.41 -34.62
CA TYR A 21 -2.98 2.69 -34.56
C TYR A 21 -2.13 3.93 -34.86
N GLY A 22 -0.81 3.78 -34.99
CA GLY A 22 0.10 4.92 -35.13
C GLY A 22 0.29 5.75 -33.85
N ILE A 23 -0.28 5.33 -32.73
CA ILE A 23 -0.25 6.05 -31.47
C ILE A 23 1.01 5.71 -30.68
N SER A 24 1.81 6.72 -30.35
CA SER A 24 2.97 6.56 -29.45
C SER A 24 2.53 6.81 -28.01
N LEU A 25 2.31 5.71 -27.27
CA LEU A 25 1.96 5.78 -25.84
C LEU A 25 3.22 5.98 -25.00
N ASP A 26 3.19 6.99 -24.13
CA ASP A 26 4.15 7.17 -23.05
C ASP A 26 3.50 6.75 -21.74
N MET A 27 3.88 5.58 -21.24
CA MET A 27 3.31 5.01 -20.02
C MET A 27 3.63 5.83 -18.76
N GLN A 28 4.56 6.79 -18.82
CA GLN A 28 4.83 7.70 -17.72
C GLN A 28 3.87 8.91 -17.69
N LYS A 29 3.18 9.16 -18.80
CA LYS A 29 2.29 10.32 -18.98
C LYS A 29 0.80 9.98 -19.03
N ILE A 30 0.43 8.71 -18.87
CA ILE A 30 -0.97 8.33 -18.76
C ILE A 30 -1.59 8.90 -17.47
N ASP A 31 -2.90 9.12 -17.48
CA ASP A 31 -3.61 9.50 -16.27
C ASP A 31 -3.76 8.28 -15.34
N TYR A 32 -3.03 8.29 -14.23
CA TYR A 32 -3.07 7.22 -13.23
C TYR A 32 -4.31 7.25 -12.32
N ASN A 33 -5.21 8.21 -12.53
CA ASN A 33 -6.49 8.31 -11.84
C ASN A 33 -7.68 8.30 -12.82
N ASP A 34 -7.49 7.80 -14.04
CA ASP A 34 -8.60 7.59 -14.98
C ASP A 34 -9.65 6.66 -14.35
N GLN A 35 -10.82 7.23 -14.06
CA GLN A 35 -11.89 6.54 -13.35
C GLN A 35 -12.39 5.30 -14.11
N LYS A 36 -12.38 5.31 -15.44
CA LYS A 36 -12.81 4.16 -16.24
C LYS A 36 -11.91 2.95 -16.03
N VAL A 37 -10.59 3.18 -15.94
CA VAL A 37 -9.61 2.14 -15.64
C VAL A 37 -9.80 1.63 -14.21
N LEU A 38 -9.95 2.53 -13.23
CA LEU A 38 -10.17 2.18 -11.83
C LEU A 38 -11.48 1.41 -11.63
N ASP A 39 -12.58 1.85 -12.26
CA ASP A 39 -13.85 1.16 -12.23
C ASP A 39 -13.75 -0.26 -12.82
N SER A 40 -12.94 -0.44 -13.88
CA SER A 40 -12.69 -1.75 -14.46
C SER A 40 -12.07 -2.72 -13.46
N LEU A 41 -11.18 -2.24 -12.59
CA LEU A 41 -10.60 -3.04 -11.49
C LEU A 41 -11.66 -3.43 -10.46
N GLY A 42 -12.58 -2.52 -10.14
CA GLY A 42 -13.72 -2.75 -9.24
C GLY A 42 -14.73 -3.79 -9.74
N THR A 43 -14.70 -4.17 -11.02
CA THR A 43 -15.52 -5.28 -11.53
C THR A 43 -14.99 -6.66 -11.12
N GLY A 44 -13.73 -6.75 -10.69
CA GLY A 44 -13.03 -8.01 -10.42
C GLY A 44 -12.69 -8.83 -11.68
N ARG A 45 -12.88 -8.29 -12.89
CA ARG A 45 -12.46 -8.91 -14.15
C ARG A 45 -10.99 -8.59 -14.44
N THR A 46 -10.13 -8.97 -13.51
CA THR A 46 -8.71 -8.58 -13.47
C THR A 46 -7.75 -9.68 -13.98
N ASP A 47 -8.24 -10.60 -14.80
CA ASP A 47 -7.39 -11.56 -15.51
C ASP A 47 -6.37 -10.82 -16.36
N GLY A 48 -5.12 -11.21 -16.27
CA GLY A 48 -4.01 -10.56 -16.96
C GLY A 48 -3.59 -9.21 -16.37
N VAL A 49 -4.25 -8.70 -15.32
CA VAL A 49 -3.81 -7.49 -14.63
C VAL A 49 -2.81 -7.86 -13.54
N PHE A 50 -1.61 -7.33 -13.64
CA PHE A 50 -0.52 -7.62 -12.73
C PHE A 50 -0.94 -7.51 -11.26
N GLN A 51 -0.59 -8.50 -10.44
CA GLN A 51 -0.92 -8.61 -9.00
C GLN A 51 -2.41 -8.81 -8.65
N LEU A 52 -3.36 -8.72 -9.59
CA LEU A 52 -4.78 -8.75 -9.30
C LEU A 52 -5.50 -10.00 -9.83
N GLU A 53 -4.77 -11.05 -10.23
CA GLU A 53 -5.33 -12.20 -10.95
C GLU A 53 -5.91 -13.29 -10.04
N SER A 54 -5.47 -13.39 -8.78
CA SER A 54 -5.97 -14.45 -7.89
C SER A 54 -7.45 -14.28 -7.57
N GLY A 55 -8.16 -15.40 -7.37
CA GLY A 55 -9.60 -15.37 -7.07
C GLY A 55 -9.96 -14.50 -5.88
N GLY A 56 -9.16 -14.59 -4.81
CA GLY A 56 -9.37 -13.78 -3.62
C GLY A 56 -9.12 -12.28 -3.86
N MET A 57 -8.07 -11.93 -4.63
CA MET A 57 -7.80 -10.54 -4.99
C MET A 57 -8.92 -9.96 -5.88
N LYS A 58 -9.47 -10.75 -6.79
CA LYS A 58 -10.65 -10.35 -7.60
C LYS A 58 -11.86 -10.04 -6.74
N GLY A 59 -12.12 -10.88 -5.73
CA GLY A 59 -13.18 -10.63 -4.73
C GLY A 59 -12.92 -9.34 -3.96
N PHE A 60 -11.70 -9.18 -3.47
CA PHE A 60 -11.31 -7.98 -2.74
C PHE A 60 -11.43 -6.69 -3.58
N MET A 61 -11.03 -6.70 -4.85
CA MET A 61 -11.19 -5.54 -5.74
C MET A 61 -12.67 -5.14 -5.94
N LYS A 62 -13.59 -6.12 -5.97
CA LYS A 62 -15.04 -5.84 -6.05
C LYS A 62 -15.55 -5.11 -4.80
N GLU A 63 -15.02 -5.44 -3.63
CA GLU A 63 -15.39 -4.79 -2.38
C GLU A 63 -14.70 -3.43 -2.21
N LEU A 64 -13.43 -3.36 -2.56
CA LEU A 64 -12.61 -2.15 -2.46
C LEU A 64 -13.11 -1.04 -3.37
N LYS A 65 -13.52 -1.38 -4.62
CA LYS A 65 -13.94 -0.41 -5.65
C LYS A 65 -12.98 0.77 -5.69
N PRO A 66 -11.76 0.59 -6.20
CA PRO A 66 -10.74 1.63 -6.15
C PRO A 66 -11.19 2.88 -6.90
N HIS A 67 -11.01 4.06 -6.31
CA HIS A 67 -11.29 5.37 -6.90
C HIS A 67 -10.02 6.18 -7.16
N SER A 68 -8.88 5.66 -6.75
CA SER A 68 -7.58 6.30 -6.92
C SER A 68 -6.45 5.27 -7.01
N LEU A 69 -5.29 5.70 -7.50
CA LEU A 69 -4.08 4.86 -7.44
C LEU A 69 -3.70 4.52 -5.99
N GLU A 70 -3.95 5.41 -5.03
CA GLU A 70 -3.70 5.14 -3.60
C GLU A 70 -4.51 3.94 -3.09
N ASP A 71 -5.76 3.77 -3.54
CA ASP A 71 -6.56 2.58 -3.21
C ASP A 71 -5.93 1.29 -3.76
N VAL A 72 -5.34 1.35 -4.96
CA VAL A 72 -4.65 0.19 -5.55
C VAL A 72 -3.38 -0.13 -4.75
N ILE A 73 -2.62 0.90 -4.34
CA ILE A 73 -1.43 0.75 -3.48
C ILE A 73 -1.80 0.10 -2.14
N ALA A 74 -2.85 0.61 -1.50
CA ALA A 74 -3.35 0.04 -0.25
C ALA A 74 -3.86 -1.40 -0.44
N GLY A 75 -4.58 -1.66 -1.52
CA GLY A 75 -5.09 -2.99 -1.86
C GLY A 75 -3.98 -4.04 -1.97
N ILE A 76 -2.92 -3.73 -2.72
CA ILE A 76 -1.73 -4.61 -2.86
C ILE A 76 -1.04 -4.82 -1.50
N SER A 77 -1.05 -3.80 -0.64
CA SER A 77 -0.41 -3.86 0.68
C SER A 77 -1.21 -4.69 1.68
N LEU A 78 -2.54 -4.62 1.63
CA LEU A 78 -3.44 -5.28 2.57
C LEU A 78 -3.70 -6.75 2.22
N TYR A 79 -3.73 -7.11 0.93
CA TYR A 79 -4.09 -8.46 0.51
C TYR A 79 -2.91 -9.44 0.68
N ARG A 80 -2.60 -9.76 1.94
CA ARG A 80 -1.54 -10.70 2.35
C ARG A 80 -1.92 -11.35 3.69
N PRO A 81 -1.43 -12.56 4.00
CA PRO A 81 -1.62 -13.15 5.32
C PRO A 81 -1.20 -12.19 6.44
N GLY A 82 -2.09 -11.96 7.41
CA GLY A 82 -1.94 -11.00 8.50
C GLY A 82 -2.69 -9.69 8.23
N PRO A 83 -2.25 -8.81 7.29
CA PRO A 83 -2.95 -7.55 7.04
C PRO A 83 -4.37 -7.72 6.49
N MET A 84 -4.71 -8.87 5.92
CA MET A 84 -6.06 -9.15 5.42
C MET A 84 -7.16 -8.96 6.46
N ASP A 85 -6.85 -9.17 7.74
CA ASP A 85 -7.80 -9.02 8.85
C ASP A 85 -8.26 -7.55 9.01
N PHE A 86 -7.48 -6.59 8.50
CA PHE A 86 -7.81 -5.16 8.55
C PHE A 86 -8.57 -4.65 7.32
N ILE A 87 -8.77 -5.48 6.29
CA ILE A 87 -9.52 -5.13 5.07
C ILE A 87 -10.94 -4.64 5.40
N PRO A 88 -11.72 -5.30 6.29
CA PRO A 88 -13.07 -4.82 6.62
C PRO A 88 -13.07 -3.42 7.25
N GLN A 89 -12.09 -3.11 8.10
CA GLN A 89 -11.94 -1.78 8.70
C GLN A 89 -11.58 -0.73 7.65
N TYR A 90 -10.64 -1.04 6.76
CA TYR A 90 -10.24 -0.15 5.66
C TYR A 90 -11.42 0.17 4.75
N ILE A 91 -12.17 -0.85 4.29
CA ILE A 91 -13.34 -0.67 3.43
C ILE A 91 -14.44 0.13 4.14
N ARG A 92 -14.68 -0.13 5.43
CA ARG A 92 -15.64 0.64 6.23
C ARG A 92 -15.26 2.11 6.27
N GLY A 93 -14.01 2.42 6.65
CA GLY A 93 -13.53 3.81 6.71
C GLY A 93 -13.56 4.50 5.35
N LYS A 94 -13.26 3.78 4.26
CA LYS A 94 -13.36 4.30 2.89
C LYS A 94 -14.78 4.66 2.51
N ASN A 95 -15.74 3.77 2.76
CA ASN A 95 -17.14 3.93 2.34
C ASN A 95 -17.94 4.83 3.29
N ARG A 96 -17.49 4.95 4.54
CA ARG A 96 -18.14 5.73 5.59
C ARG A 96 -17.10 6.52 6.39
N PRO A 97 -16.56 7.62 5.82
CA PRO A 97 -15.55 8.44 6.49
C PRO A 97 -16.00 8.99 7.85
N ASP A 98 -17.31 9.17 8.04
CA ASP A 98 -17.94 9.56 9.30
C ASP A 98 -17.73 8.55 10.43
N THR A 99 -17.39 7.31 10.11
CA THR A 99 -17.12 6.26 11.12
C THR A 99 -15.66 6.20 11.56
N ILE A 100 -14.78 6.97 10.93
CA ILE A 100 -13.37 6.99 11.29
C ILE A 100 -13.20 7.76 12.60
N HIS A 101 -12.61 7.11 13.59
CA HIS A 101 -12.23 7.73 14.85
C HIS A 101 -10.71 7.77 14.97
N TYR A 102 -10.18 8.95 15.28
CA TYR A 102 -8.76 9.13 15.59
C TYR A 102 -8.60 9.31 17.09
N ASP A 103 -7.79 8.50 17.75
CA ASP A 103 -7.56 8.56 19.20
C ASP A 103 -6.94 9.90 19.65
N CYS A 104 -6.23 10.57 18.75
CA CYS A 104 -5.79 11.95 18.94
C CYS A 104 -5.73 12.69 17.59
N PRO A 105 -5.84 14.03 17.59
CA PRO A 105 -5.86 14.82 16.35
C PRO A 105 -4.62 14.67 15.48
N GLN A 106 -3.47 14.37 16.09
CA GLN A 106 -2.19 14.21 15.38
C GLN A 106 -2.17 12.99 14.47
N LEU A 107 -3.07 12.01 14.68
CA LEU A 107 -3.17 10.82 13.82
C LEU A 107 -3.89 11.08 12.50
N GLU A 108 -4.82 12.04 12.46
CA GLU A 108 -5.61 12.33 11.25
C GLU A 108 -4.73 12.58 10.02
N PRO A 109 -3.76 13.53 10.04
CA PRO A 109 -2.94 13.79 8.84
C PRO A 109 -2.11 12.59 8.39
N ILE A 110 -1.80 11.65 9.30
CA ILE A 110 -1.01 10.45 8.99
C ILE A 110 -1.89 9.34 8.41
N LEU A 111 -3.08 9.15 8.98
CA LEU A 111 -3.94 7.99 8.67
C LEU A 111 -5.10 8.31 7.72
N LYS A 112 -5.34 9.58 7.40
CA LYS A 112 -6.44 10.00 6.52
C LYS A 112 -6.39 9.33 5.14
N ALA A 113 -5.21 9.25 4.55
CA ALA A 113 -5.00 8.62 3.24
C ALA A 113 -5.27 7.11 3.23
N THR A 114 -5.30 6.48 4.40
CA THR A 114 -5.58 5.05 4.59
C THR A 114 -6.83 4.80 5.42
N HIS A 115 -7.75 5.78 5.42
CA HIS A 115 -9.07 5.68 6.05
C HIS A 115 -9.03 5.26 7.52
N GLY A 116 -8.07 5.82 8.27
CA GLY A 116 -7.89 5.55 9.70
C GLY A 116 -7.09 4.29 10.04
N CYS A 117 -6.61 3.55 9.05
CA CYS A 117 -5.83 2.34 9.27
C CYS A 117 -4.32 2.58 9.15
N ILE A 118 -3.53 1.91 10.00
CA ILE A 118 -2.09 1.79 9.75
C ILE A 118 -1.91 0.72 8.66
N VAL A 119 -1.29 1.05 7.54
CA VAL A 119 -1.02 0.14 6.41
C VAL A 119 0.47 0.06 6.10
N TYR A 120 1.17 1.17 6.27
CA TYR A 120 2.54 1.33 5.83
C TYR A 120 3.53 1.47 6.99
N GLN A 121 4.74 0.94 6.78
CA GLN A 121 5.86 1.12 7.72
C GLN A 121 6.17 2.59 7.96
N GLU A 122 6.04 3.40 6.92
CA GLU A 122 6.25 4.84 6.97
C GLU A 122 5.28 5.54 7.92
N GLN A 123 4.04 5.05 8.02
CA GLN A 123 3.05 5.60 8.97
C GLN A 123 3.45 5.32 10.43
N VAL A 124 3.97 4.14 10.73
CA VAL A 124 4.51 3.84 12.09
C VAL A 124 5.63 4.82 12.44
N MET A 125 6.53 5.10 11.50
CA MET A 125 7.61 6.08 11.72
C MET A 125 7.07 7.49 11.92
N GLN A 126 6.08 7.91 11.11
CA GLN A 126 5.45 9.23 11.24
C GLN A 126 4.70 9.39 12.57
N ILE A 127 4.02 8.34 13.04
CA ILE A 127 3.31 8.36 14.33
C ILE A 127 4.29 8.66 15.47
N VAL A 128 5.40 7.92 15.59
CA VAL A 128 6.33 8.12 16.69
C VAL A 128 7.07 9.46 16.60
N GLN A 129 7.29 9.98 15.38
CA GLN A 129 7.84 11.31 15.18
C GLN A 129 6.85 12.40 15.61
N SER A 130 5.63 12.31 15.13
CA SER A 130 4.60 13.34 15.35
C SER A 130 4.12 13.37 16.80
N LEU A 131 3.90 12.20 17.42
CA LEU A 131 3.31 12.12 18.75
C LEU A 131 4.35 12.23 19.87
N ALA A 132 5.52 11.62 19.70
CA ALA A 132 6.53 11.53 20.77
C ALA A 132 7.82 12.32 20.49
N GLY A 133 7.96 12.89 19.29
CA GLY A 133 9.14 13.67 18.92
C GLY A 133 10.39 12.82 18.63
N PHE A 134 10.21 11.59 18.17
CA PHE A 134 11.32 10.75 17.75
C PHE A 134 12.02 11.33 16.53
N THR A 135 13.34 11.18 16.47
CA THR A 135 14.10 11.48 15.25
C THR A 135 13.80 10.43 14.17
N LEU A 136 14.05 10.75 12.91
CA LEU A 136 13.89 9.81 11.80
C LEU A 136 14.70 8.52 12.02
N GLY A 137 15.96 8.64 12.45
CA GLY A 137 16.81 7.49 12.71
C GLY A 137 16.28 6.59 13.82
N ARG A 138 15.78 7.18 14.93
CA ARG A 138 15.17 6.44 16.01
C ARG A 138 13.88 5.75 15.57
N SER A 139 13.06 6.43 14.80
CA SER A 139 11.82 5.86 14.24
C SER A 139 12.09 4.62 13.38
N ASP A 140 13.14 4.65 12.55
CA ASP A 140 13.56 3.49 11.74
C ASP A 140 14.09 2.35 12.60
N LEU A 141 14.85 2.64 13.65
CA LEU A 141 15.31 1.62 14.61
C LEU A 141 14.13 0.94 15.31
N LEU A 142 13.13 1.71 15.76
CA LEU A 142 11.92 1.17 16.36
C LEU A 142 11.13 0.29 15.37
N ARG A 143 10.88 0.79 14.16
CA ARG A 143 10.22 0.01 13.10
C ARG A 143 10.91 -1.34 12.84
N ARG A 144 12.26 -1.34 12.79
CA ARG A 144 13.03 -2.57 12.62
C ARG A 144 12.95 -3.50 13.84
N ALA A 145 12.90 -2.93 15.05
CA ALA A 145 12.76 -3.70 16.27
C ALA A 145 11.37 -4.38 16.32
N MET A 146 10.31 -3.67 15.97
CA MET A 146 8.95 -4.20 15.88
C MET A 146 8.87 -5.34 14.86
N SER A 147 9.35 -5.12 13.63
CA SER A 147 9.36 -6.15 12.58
C SER A 147 10.14 -7.41 12.95
N LYS A 148 11.18 -7.28 13.80
CA LYS A 148 12.02 -8.39 14.28
C LYS A 148 11.58 -8.93 15.64
N LYS A 149 10.47 -8.45 16.20
CA LYS A 149 9.93 -8.86 17.52
C LYS A 149 10.95 -8.76 18.66
N LYS A 150 11.75 -7.70 18.67
CA LYS A 150 12.78 -7.45 19.71
C LYS A 150 12.11 -6.83 20.95
N LEU A 151 11.50 -7.67 21.80
CA LEU A 151 10.67 -7.24 22.93
C LEU A 151 11.37 -6.24 23.86
N ASN A 152 12.63 -6.47 24.22
CA ASN A 152 13.37 -5.55 25.09
C ASN A 152 13.53 -4.14 24.50
N VAL A 153 13.73 -4.06 23.18
CA VAL A 153 13.84 -2.77 22.50
C VAL A 153 12.47 -2.12 22.43
N MET A 154 11.43 -2.90 22.10
CA MET A 154 10.07 -2.39 22.00
C MET A 154 9.58 -1.83 23.34
N GLU A 155 9.87 -2.48 24.46
CA GLU A 155 9.47 -2.00 25.78
C GLU A 155 10.24 -0.72 26.18
N LYS A 156 11.54 -0.67 25.92
CA LYS A 156 12.33 0.56 26.15
C LYS A 156 11.80 1.73 25.32
N GLU A 157 11.45 1.49 24.07
CA GLU A 157 10.92 2.52 23.18
C GLU A 157 9.49 2.90 23.55
N ARG A 158 8.68 1.99 24.14
CA ARG A 158 7.37 2.32 24.71
C ARG A 158 7.49 3.36 25.80
N GLN A 159 8.43 3.16 26.76
CA GLN A 159 8.67 4.11 27.83
C GLN A 159 9.06 5.49 27.28
N ALA A 160 9.95 5.52 26.29
CA ALA A 160 10.35 6.77 25.65
C ALA A 160 9.21 7.40 24.83
N PHE A 161 8.36 6.60 24.18
CA PHE A 161 7.21 7.08 23.41
C PHE A 161 6.16 7.70 24.33
N VAL A 162 5.81 7.04 25.42
CA VAL A 162 4.77 7.52 26.34
C VAL A 162 5.28 8.66 27.21
N TYR A 163 6.37 8.43 27.96
CA TYR A 163 6.84 9.33 29.02
C TYR A 163 7.98 10.26 28.58
N GLY A 164 8.62 9.97 27.44
CA GLY A 164 9.79 10.70 26.98
C GLY A 164 11.11 10.11 27.49
N ASN A 165 12.20 10.71 27.00
CA ASN A 165 13.56 10.44 27.43
C ASN A 165 14.37 11.73 27.30
N GLU A 166 14.51 12.47 28.39
CA GLU A 166 15.20 13.76 28.39
C GLU A 166 16.68 13.66 28.00
N ALA A 167 17.36 12.58 28.42
CA ALA A 167 18.76 12.35 28.09
C ALA A 167 18.99 12.18 26.58
N GLU A 168 17.98 11.71 25.86
CA GLU A 168 18.01 11.51 24.40
C GLU A 168 17.18 12.58 23.64
N GLY A 169 16.70 13.60 24.34
CA GLY A 169 15.95 14.72 23.75
C GLY A 169 14.56 14.35 23.23
N VAL A 170 13.95 13.30 23.75
CA VAL A 170 12.61 12.84 23.35
C VAL A 170 11.56 13.37 24.33
N PRO A 171 10.62 14.23 23.89
CA PRO A 171 9.58 14.77 24.77
C PRO A 171 8.59 13.72 25.26
N GLY A 172 8.22 12.75 24.42
CA GLY A 172 7.17 11.78 24.69
C GLY A 172 5.76 12.32 24.49
N CYS A 173 4.80 11.40 24.40
CA CYS A 173 3.39 11.71 24.14
C CYS A 173 2.76 12.59 25.22
N ILE A 174 3.00 12.29 26.50
CA ILE A 174 2.41 13.03 27.62
C ILE A 174 2.81 14.50 27.59
N LYS A 175 4.09 14.80 27.37
CA LYS A 175 4.59 16.18 27.25
C LYS A 175 3.99 16.90 26.03
N ASN A 176 3.64 16.15 25.00
CA ASN A 176 2.96 16.67 23.80
C ASN A 176 1.42 16.72 23.95
N GLY A 177 0.89 16.54 25.15
CA GLY A 177 -0.52 16.71 25.46
C GLY A 177 -1.40 15.49 25.12
N ILE A 178 -0.83 14.32 24.94
CA ILE A 178 -1.57 13.08 24.68
C ILE A 178 -1.69 12.29 25.98
N ASP A 179 -2.92 11.86 26.31
CA ASP A 179 -3.19 11.07 27.50
C ASP A 179 -2.40 9.75 27.50
N GLU A 180 -1.96 9.32 28.68
CA GLU A 180 -1.15 8.11 28.87
C GLU A 180 -1.83 6.85 28.32
N LYS A 181 -3.15 6.70 28.57
CA LYS A 181 -3.90 5.52 28.11
C LYS A 181 -4.01 5.51 26.59
N ILE A 182 -4.25 6.70 26.01
CA ILE A 182 -4.29 6.86 24.55
C ILE A 182 -2.93 6.55 23.93
N ALA A 183 -1.84 7.07 24.50
CA ALA A 183 -0.48 6.81 24.02
C ALA A 183 -0.14 5.32 24.06
N ASN A 184 -0.47 4.62 25.17
CA ASN A 184 -0.26 3.19 25.27
C ASN A 184 -1.11 2.41 24.26
N LYS A 185 -2.39 2.76 24.07
CA LYS A 185 -3.27 2.12 23.08
C LYS A 185 -2.68 2.27 21.67
N ILE A 186 -2.27 3.48 21.27
CA ILE A 186 -1.65 3.71 19.97
C ILE A 186 -0.37 2.88 19.81
N TYR A 187 0.43 2.75 20.87
CA TYR A 187 1.64 1.95 20.83
C TYR A 187 1.34 0.47 20.62
N ASP A 188 0.31 -0.08 21.28
CA ASP A 188 -0.13 -1.46 21.10
C ASP A 188 -0.61 -1.70 19.66
N GLU A 189 -1.43 -0.81 19.11
CA GLU A 189 -1.88 -0.86 17.71
C GLU A 189 -0.68 -0.84 16.74
N MET A 190 0.34 -0.03 17.00
CA MET A 190 1.55 -0.01 16.19
C MET A 190 2.32 -1.34 16.27
N ILE A 191 2.41 -1.97 17.45
CA ILE A 191 3.07 -3.28 17.61
C ILE A 191 2.36 -4.33 16.79
N ASP A 192 1.05 -4.42 16.90
CA ASP A 192 0.24 -5.40 16.18
C ASP A 192 0.40 -5.24 14.67
N PHE A 193 0.43 -4.01 14.21
CA PHE A 193 0.54 -3.69 12.80
C PHE A 193 1.96 -3.76 12.23
N ALA A 194 2.97 -3.41 13.01
CA ALA A 194 4.34 -3.32 12.53
C ALA A 194 4.93 -4.66 12.07
N GLN A 195 4.34 -5.77 12.53
CA GLN A 195 4.69 -7.11 12.06
C GLN A 195 4.26 -7.35 10.61
N TYR A 196 3.26 -6.61 10.13
CA TYR A 196 2.58 -6.79 8.86
C TYR A 196 2.66 -5.54 7.98
N ALA A 197 3.07 -4.39 8.52
CA ALA A 197 3.17 -3.13 7.79
C ALA A 197 4.04 -3.25 6.54
N PHE A 198 3.54 -2.73 5.43
CA PHE A 198 4.21 -2.84 4.14
C PHE A 198 5.05 -1.59 3.84
N ASN A 199 6.13 -1.76 3.09
CA ASN A 199 6.87 -0.63 2.56
C ASN A 199 6.04 0.05 1.45
N LYS A 200 5.65 1.30 1.67
CA LYS A 200 4.80 2.04 0.72
C LYS A 200 5.48 2.21 -0.64
N SER A 201 6.77 2.48 -0.66
CA SER A 201 7.51 2.69 -1.91
C SER A 201 7.49 1.45 -2.80
N HIS A 202 7.62 0.25 -2.19
CA HIS A 202 7.53 -1.00 -2.92
C HIS A 202 6.09 -1.23 -3.45
N ALA A 203 5.07 -1.02 -2.60
CA ALA A 203 3.67 -1.15 -3.01
C ALA A 203 3.32 -0.18 -4.14
N ALA A 204 3.78 1.07 -4.06
CA ALA A 204 3.58 2.07 -5.09
C ALA A 204 4.20 1.64 -6.42
N ALA A 205 5.46 1.19 -6.43
CA ALA A 205 6.12 0.72 -7.65
C ALA A 205 5.34 -0.41 -8.33
N TYR A 206 4.81 -1.36 -7.56
CA TYR A 206 3.98 -2.45 -8.07
C TYR A 206 2.61 -1.96 -8.55
N ALA A 207 1.98 -1.03 -7.83
CA ALA A 207 0.69 -0.45 -8.21
C ALA A 207 0.77 0.33 -9.54
N TYR A 208 1.88 1.02 -9.80
CA TYR A 208 2.12 1.64 -11.11
C TYR A 208 2.12 0.61 -12.23
N VAL A 209 2.83 -0.51 -12.06
CA VAL A 209 2.83 -1.60 -13.05
C VAL A 209 1.46 -2.23 -13.18
N THR A 210 0.75 -2.46 -12.05
CA THR A 210 -0.62 -2.95 -12.03
C THR A 210 -1.53 -2.05 -12.86
N TYR A 211 -1.47 -0.74 -12.60
CA TYR A 211 -2.30 0.23 -13.29
C TYR A 211 -1.98 0.30 -14.80
N GLN A 212 -0.71 0.26 -15.19
CA GLN A 212 -0.30 0.24 -16.59
C GLN A 212 -0.87 -0.98 -17.32
N THR A 213 -0.87 -2.16 -16.68
CA THR A 213 -1.48 -3.36 -17.27
C THR A 213 -3.00 -3.25 -17.38
N ALA A 214 -3.65 -2.65 -16.38
CA ALA A 214 -5.09 -2.39 -16.41
C ALA A 214 -5.47 -1.38 -17.50
N PHE A 215 -4.71 -0.29 -17.63
CA PHE A 215 -4.88 0.72 -18.67
C PHE A 215 -4.80 0.13 -20.08
N LEU A 216 -3.75 -0.65 -20.34
CA LEU A 216 -3.56 -1.31 -21.63
C LEU A 216 -4.67 -2.33 -21.89
N LYS A 217 -5.07 -3.10 -20.89
CA LYS A 217 -6.19 -4.05 -21.01
C LYS A 217 -7.51 -3.34 -21.30
N TYR A 218 -7.75 -2.18 -20.72
CA TYR A 218 -9.00 -1.44 -20.88
C TYR A 218 -9.10 -0.77 -22.25
N TYR A 219 -8.06 -0.04 -22.66
CA TYR A 219 -8.06 0.77 -23.88
C TYR A 219 -7.57 0.02 -25.12
N TYR A 220 -6.69 -0.97 -24.95
CA TYR A 220 -6.06 -1.71 -26.05
C TYR A 220 -6.04 -3.22 -25.74
N PRO A 221 -7.22 -3.83 -25.51
CA PRO A 221 -7.31 -5.21 -25.04
C PRO A 221 -6.65 -6.23 -25.99
N VAL A 222 -6.80 -6.05 -27.30
CA VAL A 222 -6.24 -6.97 -28.30
C VAL A 222 -4.71 -6.92 -28.28
N GLU A 223 -4.13 -5.74 -28.32
CA GLU A 223 -2.67 -5.51 -28.32
C GLU A 223 -2.03 -6.00 -27.03
N TYR A 224 -2.72 -5.74 -25.91
CA TYR A 224 -2.26 -6.18 -24.59
C TYR A 224 -2.32 -7.70 -24.44
N MET A 225 -3.46 -8.33 -24.78
CA MET A 225 -3.62 -9.79 -24.68
C MET A 225 -2.69 -10.53 -25.62
N ALA A 226 -2.45 -10.03 -26.84
CA ALA A 226 -1.49 -10.60 -27.77
C ALA A 226 -0.07 -10.57 -27.16
N ALA A 227 0.35 -9.46 -26.56
CA ALA A 227 1.65 -9.33 -25.89
C ALA A 227 1.76 -10.29 -24.69
N LEU A 228 0.69 -10.41 -23.89
CA LEU A 228 0.63 -11.28 -22.72
C LEU A 228 0.73 -12.76 -23.13
N MET A 229 -0.08 -13.21 -24.08
CA MET A 229 -0.04 -14.59 -24.60
C MET A 229 1.31 -14.94 -25.21
N THR A 230 1.90 -14.04 -26.00
CA THR A 230 3.24 -14.23 -26.56
C THR A 230 4.29 -14.45 -25.46
N SER A 231 4.17 -13.73 -24.34
CA SER A 231 5.10 -13.83 -23.23
C SER A 231 5.07 -15.20 -22.52
N VAL A 232 3.93 -15.90 -22.56
CA VAL A 232 3.80 -17.24 -21.94
C VAL A 232 4.07 -18.36 -22.94
N SER A 233 3.87 -18.15 -24.24
CA SER A 233 4.12 -19.16 -25.29
C SER A 233 5.59 -19.62 -25.34
N THR A 234 6.53 -18.74 -25.00
CA THR A 234 7.96 -19.04 -24.92
C THR A 234 8.35 -19.88 -23.70
N SER A 235 7.44 -20.04 -22.74
CA SER A 235 7.64 -20.77 -21.49
C SER A 235 7.00 -22.18 -21.52
N LEU A 236 6.24 -22.49 -22.57
CA LEU A 236 5.69 -23.83 -22.73
C LEU A 236 6.83 -24.82 -23.08
N PRO A 237 6.88 -26.04 -22.46
CA PRO A 237 7.79 -27.07 -22.87
C PRO A 237 7.57 -27.36 -24.36
N ARG A 238 8.62 -27.41 -25.14
CA ARG A 238 8.54 -27.97 -26.50
C ARG A 238 8.31 -29.47 -26.33
N PHE A 239 7.08 -29.91 -26.55
CA PHE A 239 6.76 -31.31 -26.72
C PHE A 239 7.27 -31.82 -28.08
#